data_226f2f119774d133ad6b407a70b70d67
#
_entry.id   226f2f119774d133ad6b407a70b70d67
#
_cell.length_a   1.000
_cell.length_b   1.000
_cell.length_c   1.000
_cell.angle_alpha   90.00
_cell.angle_beta   90.00
_cell.angle_gamma   90.00
#
_symmetry.space_group_name_H-M   'P 1'
#
loop_
_entity.id
_entity.type
_entity.pdbx_description
1 polymer ?
#
loop_
_entity_poly.entity_id
_entity_poly.type
_entity_poly.pdbx_seq_one_letter_code
_entity_poly.pdbx_strand_id
1 'polypeptide(L)' 'MWIEENNKLKKSFKFKDFQEAFAFMTRVAFLAEEHQHHPNWSNVYNKVDIELTTHEEGNKVTAKDRKLAKAIDSIN' A
#
# COMPACT_ATOMS: atom_id res chain seq x y z
N MET A 1 -1.72 -8.53 7.28
CA MET A 1 -1.58 -7.61 8.42
C MET A 1 -0.42 -6.64 8.19
N TRP A 2 -0.65 -5.37 8.44
CA TRP A 2 0.40 -4.37 8.29
C TRP A 2 1.39 -4.45 9.43
N ILE A 3 2.67 -4.37 9.09
CA ILE A 3 3.76 -4.38 10.07
C ILE A 3 4.43 -3.01 10.05
N GLU A 4 4.60 -2.42 11.23
CA GLU A 4 5.30 -1.14 11.34
C GLU A 4 6.77 -1.42 11.64
N GLU A 5 7.65 -1.01 10.72
CA GLU A 5 9.06 -1.34 10.82
C GLU A 5 9.86 -0.29 10.05
N ASN A 6 10.96 0.19 10.63
CA ASN A 6 11.83 1.18 9.99
C ASN A 6 11.06 2.41 9.49
N ASN A 7 10.12 2.88 10.32
CA ASN A 7 9.31 4.08 10.03
C ASN A 7 8.40 3.90 8.82
N LYS A 8 7.96 2.67 8.55
CA LYS A 8 7.07 2.35 7.43
C LYS A 8 6.03 1.35 7.86
N LEU A 9 4.86 1.42 7.23
CA LEU A 9 3.87 0.34 7.30
C LEU A 9 4.10 -0.53 6.08
N LYS A 10 4.28 -1.83 6.30
CA LYS A 10 4.58 -2.78 5.23
C LYS A 10 3.57 -3.91 5.23
N LYS A 11 3.16 -4.33 4.03
CA LYS A 11 2.30 -5.50 3.87
C LYS A 11 2.51 -6.11 2.50
N SER A 12 2.54 -7.45 2.46
CA SER A 12 2.62 -8.21 1.22
C SER A 12 1.26 -8.80 0.92
N PHE A 13 0.88 -8.79 -0.36
CA PHE A 13 -0.38 -9.34 -0.85
C PHE A 13 -0.07 -10.37 -1.92
N LYS A 14 -0.78 -11.50 -1.88
CA LYS A 14 -0.59 -12.56 -2.86
C LYS A 14 -1.92 -12.89 -3.52
N PHE A 15 -1.88 -13.04 -4.83
CA PHE A 15 -3.08 -13.25 -5.62
C PHE A 15 -2.97 -14.53 -6.44
N LYS A 16 -4.00 -14.85 -7.19
CA LYS A 16 -4.04 -16.05 -8.00
C LYS A 16 -3.07 -15.97 -9.17
N ASP A 17 -2.99 -14.79 -9.80
CA ASP A 17 -2.16 -14.59 -10.99
C ASP A 17 -1.81 -13.11 -11.13
N PHE A 18 -1.07 -12.77 -12.17
CA PHE A 18 -0.64 -11.40 -12.43
C PHE A 18 -1.82 -10.47 -12.69
N GLN A 19 -2.79 -10.94 -13.44
CA GLN A 19 -3.96 -10.14 -13.81
C GLN A 19 -4.69 -9.67 -12.54
N GLU A 20 -4.87 -10.57 -11.59
CA GLU A 20 -5.53 -10.25 -10.32
C GLU A 20 -4.68 -9.28 -9.49
N ALA A 21 -3.37 -9.50 -9.46
CA ALA A 21 -2.46 -8.62 -8.75
C ALA A 21 -2.48 -7.21 -9.33
N PHE A 22 -2.45 -7.11 -10.66
CA PHE A 22 -2.44 -5.80 -11.32
C PHE A 22 -3.77 -5.07 -11.17
N ALA A 23 -4.88 -5.82 -11.20
CA ALA A 23 -6.19 -5.22 -10.94
C ALA A 23 -6.26 -4.62 -9.54
N PHE A 24 -5.69 -5.33 -8.55
CA PHE A 24 -5.60 -4.82 -7.19
C PHE A 24 -4.74 -3.53 -7.15
N MET A 25 -3.60 -3.54 -7.81
CA MET A 25 -2.74 -2.35 -7.86
C MET A 25 -3.45 -1.15 -8.48
N THR A 26 -4.22 -1.40 -9.54
CA THR A 26 -4.99 -0.34 -10.18
C THR A 26 -5.98 0.30 -9.20
N ARG A 27 -6.66 -0.53 -8.42
CA ARG A 27 -7.61 -0.04 -7.42
C ARG A 27 -6.89 0.73 -6.30
N VAL A 28 -5.73 0.23 -5.88
CA VAL A 28 -4.92 0.94 -4.88
C VAL A 28 -4.45 2.30 -5.42
N ALA A 29 -4.12 2.36 -6.71
CA ALA A 29 -3.71 3.61 -7.33
C ALA A 29 -4.80 4.68 -7.21
N PHE A 30 -6.07 4.31 -7.43
CA PHE A 30 -7.17 5.25 -7.25
C PHE A 30 -7.33 5.71 -5.81
N LEU A 31 -7.16 4.78 -4.86
CA LEU A 31 -7.19 5.14 -3.43
C LEU A 31 -6.06 6.09 -3.08
N ALA A 32 -4.86 5.83 -3.59
CA ALA A 32 -3.71 6.69 -3.34
C ALA A 32 -3.96 8.12 -3.81
N GLU A 33 -4.55 8.27 -5.01
CA GLU A 33 -4.90 9.58 -5.53
C GLU A 33 -5.97 10.26 -4.69
N GLU A 34 -6.97 9.50 -4.26
CA GLU A 34 -8.04 10.02 -3.43
C GLU A 34 -7.51 10.54 -2.09
N HIS A 35 -6.58 9.82 -1.50
CA HIS A 35 -5.97 10.17 -0.23
C HIS A 35 -4.81 11.16 -0.38
N GLN A 36 -4.40 11.48 -1.61
CA GLN A 36 -3.23 12.30 -1.89
C GLN A 36 -2.01 11.79 -1.13
N HIS A 37 -1.84 10.47 -1.11
CA HIS A 37 -0.77 9.80 -0.39
C HIS A 37 -0.39 8.55 -1.16
N HIS A 38 0.85 8.47 -1.63
CA HIS A 38 1.24 7.47 -2.61
C HIS A 38 2.17 6.42 -2.01
N PRO A 39 1.94 5.14 -2.34
CA PRO A 39 2.74 4.05 -1.78
C PRO A 39 4.09 3.90 -2.48
N ASN A 40 5.05 3.31 -1.75
CA ASN A 40 6.25 2.77 -2.33
C ASN A 40 5.96 1.28 -2.47
N TRP A 41 5.92 0.78 -3.69
CA TRP A 41 5.47 -0.59 -3.91
C TRP A 41 6.19 -1.29 -5.04
N SER A 42 6.08 -2.62 -5.05
CA SER A 42 6.64 -3.44 -6.11
C SER A 42 5.71 -4.59 -6.41
N ASN A 43 5.84 -5.14 -7.60
CA ASN A 43 5.02 -6.26 -8.03
C ASN A 43 5.90 -7.26 -8.78
N VAL A 44 5.79 -8.53 -8.39
CA VAL A 44 6.40 -9.63 -9.12
C VAL A 44 5.30 -10.67 -9.30
N TYR A 45 4.86 -10.86 -10.56
CA TYR A 45 3.81 -11.79 -10.94
C TYR A 45 2.55 -11.63 -10.07
N ASN A 46 2.29 -12.56 -9.15
CA ASN A 46 1.08 -12.55 -8.31
C ASN A 46 1.29 -11.91 -6.94
N LYS A 47 2.44 -11.29 -6.71
CA LYS A 47 2.79 -10.73 -5.42
C LYS A 47 2.94 -9.22 -5.50
N VAL A 48 2.36 -8.53 -4.52
CA VAL A 48 2.46 -7.07 -4.41
C VAL A 48 2.95 -6.73 -3.01
N ASP A 49 4.05 -5.98 -2.93
CA ASP A 49 4.59 -5.51 -1.66
C ASP A 49 4.36 -4.01 -1.57
N ILE A 50 3.74 -3.56 -0.48
CA ILE A 50 3.42 -2.15 -0.30
C ILE A 50 4.09 -1.63 0.97
N GLU A 51 4.70 -0.45 0.86
CA GLU A 51 5.26 0.28 1.98
C GLU A 51 4.67 1.68 2.00
N LEU A 52 4.23 2.11 3.18
CA LEU A 52 3.66 3.44 3.35
C LEU A 52 4.47 4.22 4.38
N THR A 53 4.79 5.45 4.06
CA THR A 53 5.46 6.37 4.98
C THR A 53 5.10 7.80 4.57
N THR A 54 5.18 8.74 5.50
CA THR A 54 4.86 10.13 5.21
C THR A 54 6.16 10.91 5.08
N HIS A 55 6.54 11.24 3.85
CA HIS A 55 7.79 11.94 3.57
C HIS A 55 7.83 13.34 4.17
N GLU A 56 6.72 14.04 4.13
CA GLU A 56 6.63 15.41 4.62
C GLU A 56 6.88 15.51 6.12
N GLU A 57 6.70 14.41 6.84
CA GLU A 57 6.88 14.36 8.29
C GLU A 57 8.20 13.70 8.67
N GLY A 58 9.18 13.72 7.78
CA GLY A 58 10.50 13.14 8.04
C GLY A 58 10.53 11.63 7.90
N ASN A 59 9.75 11.08 6.99
CA ASN A 59 9.69 9.64 6.71
C ASN A 59 9.26 8.84 7.94
N LYS A 60 8.09 9.16 8.45
CA LYS A 60 7.50 8.42 9.58
C LYS A 60 6.10 7.97 9.25
N VAL A 61 5.63 6.98 9.99
CA VAL A 61 4.24 6.55 9.91
C VAL A 61 3.36 7.58 10.62
N THR A 62 2.36 8.08 9.91
CA THR A 62 1.40 9.03 10.46
C THR A 62 -0.02 8.55 10.19
N ALA A 63 -1.01 9.34 10.59
CA ALA A 63 -2.41 9.04 10.33
C ALA A 63 -2.70 8.88 8.84
N LYS A 64 -1.96 9.56 7.98
CA LYS A 64 -2.12 9.43 6.52
C LYS A 64 -1.87 7.97 6.07
N ASP A 65 -0.80 7.37 6.60
CA ASP A 65 -0.45 6.00 6.26
C ASP A 65 -1.47 5.02 6.79
N ARG A 66 -1.94 5.24 8.02
CA ARG A 66 -2.91 4.33 8.64
C ARG A 66 -4.26 4.39 7.94
N LYS A 67 -4.67 5.56 7.49
CA LYS A 67 -5.93 5.71 6.74
C LYS A 67 -5.85 5.01 5.39
N LEU A 68 -4.74 5.20 4.68
CA LEU A 68 -4.56 4.53 3.39
C LEU A 68 -4.46 3.02 3.55
N ALA A 69 -3.74 2.55 4.56
CA ALA A 69 -3.63 1.13 4.84
C ALA A 69 -5.01 0.51 5.07
N LYS A 70 -5.85 1.19 5.85
CA LYS A 70 -7.20 0.71 6.12
C LYS A 70 -8.05 0.67 4.85
N ALA A 71 -7.93 1.69 4.01
CA ALA A 71 -8.65 1.73 2.74
C ALA A 71 -8.21 0.60 1.82
N ILE A 72 -6.90 0.33 1.75
CA ILE A 72 -6.37 -0.76 0.94
C ILE A 72 -6.91 -2.10 1.44
N ASP A 73 -6.93 -2.31 2.74
CA ASP A 73 -7.47 -3.56 3.30
C ASP A 73 -8.95 -3.73 2.96
N SER A 74 -9.70 -2.65 2.85
CA SER A 74 -11.14 -2.73 2.59
C SER A 74 -11.46 -3.19 1.16
N ILE A 75 -10.53 -3.08 0.23
CA ILE A 75 -10.75 -3.51 -1.16
C ILE A 75 -10.09 -4.86 -1.47
N ASN A 76 -9.39 -5.41 -0.54
CA ASN A 76 -8.70 -6.69 -0.76
C ASN A 76 -9.59 -7.91 -0.45
#